data_c0ad52cfa9b0d8311e72a1ab516e3c8f
#
_entry.id   c0ad52cfa9b0d8311e72a1ab516e3c8f
#
_cell.length_a   1.000
_cell.length_b   1.000
_cell.length_c   1.000
_cell.angle_alpha   90.00
_cell.angle_beta   90.00
_cell.angle_gamma   90.00
#
_symmetry.space_group_name_H-M   'P 1'
#
loop_
_entity.id
_entity.type
_entity.pdbx_description
1 polymer ?
#
loop_
_entity_poly.entity_id
_entity_poly.type
_entity_poly.pdbx_seq_one_letter_code
_entity_poly.pdbx_strand_id
1 'polypeptide(L)'
;MKQLELRRHARRDPSADRLAPEGRAQAEDVGRGSGRTYDLVFVSPAERAAETAAWFLRGAGQQLPEHAVIGGLAGRDASGGSPEGMAAGVRALLDQLPDGGTGLAISHTPLVERAAFGLSGVEVEPFAECEGILVSQDEAGTISIEELRLGTPAG
;
A
#
# COMPACT_ATOMS: atom_id res chain seq x y z
N MET A 1 -1.88 1.10 18.93
CA MET A 1 -1.39 0.33 17.76
C MET A 1 -1.48 1.17 16.51
N LYS A 2 -0.40 1.25 15.74
CA LYS A 2 -0.39 1.92 14.45
C LYS A 2 -0.50 0.88 13.34
N GLN A 3 -1.20 1.20 12.26
CA GLN A 3 -1.34 0.29 11.12
C GLN A 3 -1.05 1.02 9.82
N LEU A 4 -0.36 0.34 8.91
CA LEU A 4 -0.13 0.82 7.56
C LEU A 4 -0.58 -0.25 6.58
N GLU A 5 -1.53 0.11 5.74
CA GLU A 5 -1.98 -0.75 4.66
C GLU A 5 -1.15 -0.41 3.43
N LEU A 6 -0.27 -1.32 3.03
CA LEU A 6 0.63 -1.15 1.89
C LEU A 6 0.15 -2.05 0.76
N ARG A 7 -0.27 -1.44 -0.34
CA ARG A 7 -0.84 -2.16 -1.48
C ARG A 7 -0.11 -1.87 -2.78
N ARG A 8 -0.10 -2.85 -3.67
CA ARG A 8 0.23 -2.66 -5.07
C ARG A 8 -0.88 -1.85 -5.74
N HIS A 9 -0.53 -0.97 -6.70
CA HIS A 9 -1.54 -0.23 -7.47
C HIS A 9 -2.51 -1.16 -8.21
N ALA A 10 -3.67 -0.63 -8.58
CA ALA A 10 -4.68 -1.34 -9.36
C ALA A 10 -4.21 -1.52 -10.81
N ARG A 11 -5.02 -2.22 -11.61
CA ARG A 11 -4.71 -2.51 -13.01
C ARG A 11 -4.50 -1.23 -13.80
N ARG A 12 -3.33 -1.11 -14.42
CA ARG A 12 -2.96 0.07 -15.21
C ARG A 12 -3.40 -0.09 -16.67
N ASP A 13 -3.57 1.06 -17.33
CA ASP A 13 -3.66 1.13 -18.77
C ASP A 13 -2.33 0.67 -19.37
N PRO A 14 -2.32 -0.28 -20.33
CA PRO A 14 -1.05 -0.78 -20.88
C PRO A 14 -0.28 0.27 -21.71
N SER A 15 -0.92 1.38 -22.10
CA SER A 15 -0.31 2.40 -22.95
C SER A 15 0.04 3.70 -22.21
N ALA A 16 -0.31 3.84 -20.92
CA ALA A 16 -0.12 5.08 -20.19
C ALA A 16 0.06 4.83 -18.69
N ASP A 17 0.63 5.82 -17.98
CA ASP A 17 0.75 5.77 -16.52
C ASP A 17 -0.55 6.25 -15.87
N ARG A 18 -1.57 5.43 -15.99
CA ARG A 18 -2.89 5.65 -15.38
C ARG A 18 -3.59 4.30 -15.23
N LEU A 19 -4.66 4.27 -14.46
CA LEU A 19 -5.45 3.06 -14.32
C LEU A 19 -6.31 2.80 -15.55
N ALA A 20 -6.47 1.52 -15.88
CA ALA A 20 -7.52 1.09 -16.78
C ALA A 20 -8.88 1.26 -16.09
N PRO A 21 -10.01 1.35 -16.86
CA PRO A 21 -11.34 1.42 -16.24
C PRO A 21 -11.61 0.30 -15.24
N GLU A 22 -11.17 -0.92 -15.54
CA GLU A 22 -11.29 -2.07 -14.66
C GLU A 22 -10.50 -1.88 -13.35
N GLY A 23 -9.34 -1.21 -13.46
CA GLY A 23 -8.51 -0.90 -12.30
C GLY A 23 -9.16 0.11 -11.36
N ARG A 24 -9.84 1.10 -11.92
CA ARG A 24 -10.60 2.08 -11.11
C ARG A 24 -11.71 1.40 -10.34
N ALA A 25 -12.49 0.57 -11.01
CA ALA A 25 -13.56 -0.18 -10.38
C ALA A 25 -13.03 -1.13 -9.30
N GLN A 26 -11.92 -1.81 -9.56
CA GLN A 26 -11.27 -2.69 -8.61
C GLN A 26 -10.81 -1.94 -7.35
N ALA A 27 -10.13 -0.82 -7.52
CA ALA A 27 -9.65 -0.02 -6.40
C ALA A 27 -10.81 0.47 -5.54
N GLU A 28 -11.89 0.95 -6.15
CA GLU A 28 -13.08 1.40 -5.43
C GLU A 28 -13.73 0.26 -4.66
N ASP A 29 -13.86 -0.93 -5.26
CA ASP A 29 -14.46 -2.09 -4.60
C ASP A 29 -13.60 -2.57 -3.42
N VAL A 30 -12.28 -2.60 -3.58
CA VAL A 30 -11.37 -3.00 -2.50
C VAL A 30 -11.45 -2.00 -1.35
N GLY A 31 -11.49 -0.71 -1.65
CA GLY A 31 -11.65 0.34 -0.64
C GLY A 31 -12.96 0.22 0.11
N ARG A 32 -14.04 -0.08 -0.59
CA ARG A 32 -15.36 -0.27 0.03
C ARG A 32 -15.35 -1.40 1.04
N GLY A 33 -14.57 -2.45 0.79
CA GLY A 33 -14.46 -3.61 1.68
C GLY A 33 -13.43 -3.47 2.79
N SER A 34 -12.63 -2.40 2.81
CA SER A 34 -11.51 -2.29 3.75
C SER A 34 -11.93 -2.13 5.22
N GLY A 35 -13.03 -1.45 5.47
CA GLY A 35 -13.54 -1.20 6.83
C GLY A 35 -12.67 -0.29 7.68
N ARG A 36 -11.68 0.41 7.08
CA ARG A 36 -10.75 1.28 7.80
C ARG A 36 -10.94 2.73 7.40
N THR A 37 -10.58 3.63 8.32
CA THR A 37 -10.48 5.06 8.06
C THR A 37 -9.00 5.44 8.10
N TYR A 38 -8.53 6.13 7.08
CA TYR A 38 -7.11 6.44 6.91
C TYR A 38 -6.81 7.88 7.33
N ASP A 39 -5.83 8.03 8.23
CA ASP A 39 -5.41 9.34 8.74
C ASP A 39 -4.38 9.99 7.81
N LEU A 40 -3.50 9.19 7.22
CA LEU A 40 -2.48 9.64 6.27
C LEU A 40 -2.45 8.76 5.04
N VAL A 41 -2.06 9.34 3.90
CA VAL A 41 -1.94 8.62 2.63
C VAL A 41 -0.59 8.93 2.00
N PHE A 42 0.10 7.89 1.59
CA PHE A 42 1.42 7.96 0.95
C PHE A 42 1.33 7.27 -0.41
N VAL A 43 1.88 7.88 -1.43
CA VAL A 43 1.83 7.31 -2.78
C VAL A 43 3.20 7.33 -3.44
N SER A 44 3.47 6.32 -4.25
CA SER A 44 4.61 6.32 -5.16
C SER A 44 4.49 7.48 -6.16
N PRO A 45 5.62 7.94 -6.74
CA PRO A 45 5.58 9.03 -7.73
C PRO A 45 4.78 8.74 -8.99
N ALA A 46 4.45 7.49 -9.29
CA ALA A 46 3.68 7.14 -10.48
C ALA A 46 2.22 7.62 -10.36
N GLU A 47 1.66 8.15 -11.45
CA GLU A 47 0.27 8.61 -11.47
C GLU A 47 -0.72 7.49 -11.17
N ARG A 48 -0.45 6.27 -11.66
CA ARG A 48 -1.29 5.10 -11.38
C ARG A 48 -1.40 4.79 -9.88
N ALA A 49 -0.38 5.14 -9.10
CA ALA A 49 -0.43 4.95 -7.64
C ALA A 49 -1.35 5.97 -6.96
N ALA A 50 -1.24 7.23 -7.32
CA ALA A 50 -2.11 8.29 -6.80
C ALA A 50 -3.58 8.04 -7.23
N GLU A 51 -3.79 7.61 -8.45
CA GLU A 51 -5.13 7.29 -8.95
C GLU A 51 -5.73 6.09 -8.21
N THR A 52 -4.92 5.06 -7.92
CA THR A 52 -5.36 3.94 -7.10
C THR A 52 -5.83 4.42 -5.73
N ALA A 53 -5.03 5.26 -5.07
CA ALA A 53 -5.39 5.81 -3.76
C ALA A 53 -6.72 6.58 -3.81
N ALA A 54 -6.91 7.41 -4.83
CA ALA A 54 -8.12 8.21 -4.98
C ALA A 54 -9.38 7.33 -5.11
N TRP A 55 -9.34 6.32 -5.97
CA TRP A 55 -10.49 5.42 -6.17
C TRP A 55 -10.72 4.52 -4.97
N PHE A 56 -9.65 4.02 -4.36
CA PHE A 56 -9.73 3.23 -3.13
C PHE A 56 -10.43 4.01 -2.02
N LEU A 57 -9.99 5.24 -1.77
CA LEU A 57 -10.57 6.08 -0.72
C LEU A 57 -12.01 6.45 -1.02
N ARG A 58 -12.35 6.68 -2.27
CA ARG A 58 -13.75 6.89 -2.66
C ARG A 58 -14.62 5.70 -2.26
N GLY A 59 -14.14 4.48 -2.49
CA GLY A 59 -14.84 3.28 -2.05
C GLY A 59 -14.96 3.18 -0.53
N ALA A 60 -13.96 3.64 0.20
CA ALA A 60 -13.95 3.67 1.67
C ALA A 60 -14.78 4.81 2.26
N GLY A 61 -15.42 5.64 1.44
CA GLY A 61 -16.22 6.76 1.90
C GLY A 61 -15.40 7.97 2.28
N GLN A 62 -14.15 8.05 1.82
CA GLN A 62 -13.24 9.17 2.07
C GLN A 62 -12.86 9.86 0.76
N GLN A 63 -12.52 11.13 0.86
CA GLN A 63 -11.86 11.83 -0.24
C GLN A 63 -10.36 11.67 -0.09
N LEU A 64 -9.62 11.67 -1.19
CA LEU A 64 -8.17 11.66 -1.14
C LEU A 64 -7.70 12.93 -0.40
N PRO A 65 -7.08 12.79 0.78
CA PRO A 65 -6.55 13.95 1.50
C PRO A 65 -5.29 14.45 0.79
N GLU A 66 -4.73 15.54 1.28
CA GLU A 66 -3.38 15.90 0.88
C GLU A 66 -2.48 14.69 1.12
N HIS A 67 -1.74 14.29 0.08
CA HIS A 67 -0.94 13.07 0.14
C HIS A 67 0.54 13.37 -0.05
N ALA A 68 1.38 12.54 0.58
CA ALA A 68 2.82 12.62 0.42
C ALA A 68 3.25 11.69 -0.73
N VAL A 69 4.03 12.24 -1.65
CA VAL A 69 4.70 11.46 -2.69
C VAL A 69 6.02 10.95 -2.14
N ILE A 70 6.17 9.65 -2.05
CA ILE A 70 7.32 8.99 -1.43
C ILE A 70 8.12 8.25 -2.49
N GLY A 71 9.31 8.77 -2.80
CA GLY A 71 10.19 8.17 -3.82
C GLY A 71 10.58 6.72 -3.51
N GLY A 72 10.76 6.39 -2.24
CA GLY A 72 11.08 5.02 -1.81
C GLY A 72 9.99 4.00 -2.14
N LEU A 73 8.73 4.43 -2.27
CA LEU A 73 7.64 3.54 -2.70
C LEU A 73 7.74 3.12 -4.17
N ALA A 74 8.63 3.74 -4.93
CA ALA A 74 8.98 3.35 -6.30
C ALA A 74 10.43 2.86 -6.39
N GLY A 75 11.08 2.59 -5.25
CA GLY A 75 12.48 2.23 -5.22
C GLY A 75 13.45 3.36 -5.59
N ARG A 76 12.97 4.61 -5.59
CA ARG A 76 13.75 5.79 -5.98
C ARG A 76 14.40 6.47 -4.77
N ASP A 77 15.09 5.69 -3.97
CA ASP A 77 15.91 6.18 -2.87
C ASP A 77 17.28 5.49 -2.89
N ALA A 78 18.12 5.78 -1.92
CA ALA A 78 19.47 5.23 -1.86
C ALA A 78 19.50 3.70 -1.77
N SER A 79 18.44 3.08 -1.27
CA SER A 79 18.33 1.62 -1.11
C SER A 79 17.97 0.91 -2.42
N GLY A 80 17.46 1.64 -3.43
CA GLY A 80 16.97 1.06 -4.68
C GLY A 80 15.81 0.09 -4.49
N GLY A 81 15.09 0.17 -3.38
CA GLY A 81 13.98 -0.72 -3.08
C GLY A 81 14.39 -2.09 -2.57
N SER A 82 15.56 -2.21 -1.94
CA SER A 82 15.97 -3.47 -1.29
C SER A 82 15.00 -3.84 -0.15
N PRO A 83 14.95 -5.13 0.26
CA PRO A 83 14.11 -5.52 1.40
C PRO A 83 14.39 -4.70 2.66
N GLU A 84 15.66 -4.45 2.98
CA GLU A 84 16.05 -3.64 4.15
C GLU A 84 15.59 -2.19 3.98
N GLY A 85 15.72 -1.64 2.79
CA GLY A 85 15.30 -0.27 2.48
C GLY A 85 13.80 -0.12 2.53
N MET A 86 13.07 -1.07 1.98
CA MET A 86 11.60 -1.05 2.05
C MET A 86 11.10 -1.18 3.48
N ALA A 87 11.73 -2.06 4.29
CA ALA A 87 11.38 -2.20 5.70
C ALA A 87 11.63 -0.91 6.47
N ALA A 88 12.78 -0.28 6.27
CA ALA A 88 13.10 1.00 6.90
C ALA A 88 12.13 2.10 6.47
N GLY A 89 11.77 2.13 5.19
CA GLY A 89 10.78 3.07 4.66
C GLY A 89 9.41 2.90 5.31
N VAL A 90 8.94 1.67 5.44
CA VAL A 90 7.66 1.39 6.10
C VAL A 90 7.69 1.84 7.57
N ARG A 91 8.78 1.56 8.29
CA ARG A 91 8.93 2.03 9.68
C ARG A 91 8.88 3.55 9.76
N ALA A 92 9.51 4.24 8.82
CA ALA A 92 9.47 5.72 8.78
C ALA A 92 8.06 6.24 8.53
N LEU A 93 7.27 5.58 7.70
CA LEU A 93 5.87 5.95 7.46
C LEU A 93 5.01 5.70 8.71
N LEU A 94 5.22 4.58 9.40
CA LEU A 94 4.54 4.29 10.67
C LEU A 94 4.84 5.37 11.71
N ASP A 95 6.08 5.85 11.77
CA ASP A 95 6.48 6.90 12.71
C ASP A 95 5.73 8.22 12.46
N GLN A 96 5.26 8.47 11.26
CA GLN A 96 4.48 9.67 10.94
C GLN A 96 3.02 9.56 11.36
N LEU A 97 2.52 8.37 11.64
CA LEU A 97 1.14 8.17 12.03
C LEU A 97 0.90 8.62 13.47
N PRO A 98 -0.27 9.18 13.78
CA PRO A 98 -0.65 9.41 15.17
C PRO A 98 -0.83 8.10 15.91
N ASP A 99 -0.75 8.13 17.24
CA ASP A 99 -1.04 6.95 18.06
C ASP A 99 -2.45 6.43 17.75
N GLY A 100 -2.53 5.12 17.51
CA GLY A 100 -3.79 4.49 17.09
C GLY A 100 -4.17 4.77 15.65
N GLY A 101 -3.32 5.47 14.89
CA GLY A 101 -3.62 5.88 13.51
C GLY A 101 -3.42 4.78 12.48
N THR A 102 -4.06 4.99 11.34
CA THR A 102 -3.97 4.10 10.18
C THR A 102 -3.56 4.89 8.95
N GLY A 103 -2.59 4.36 8.20
CA GLY A 103 -2.14 4.94 6.94
C GLY A 103 -2.42 4.01 5.77
N LEU A 104 -2.53 4.61 4.59
CA LEU A 104 -2.59 3.90 3.32
C LEU A 104 -1.36 4.27 2.50
N ALA A 105 -0.67 3.27 1.97
CA ALA A 105 0.46 3.46 1.07
C ALA A 105 0.27 2.64 -0.20
N ILE A 106 0.49 3.27 -1.36
CA ILE A 106 0.37 2.60 -2.65
C ILE A 106 1.74 2.54 -3.32
N SER A 107 2.14 1.34 -3.66
CA SER A 107 3.43 1.03 -4.26
C SER A 107 3.29 0.07 -5.44
N HIS A 108 4.32 -0.68 -5.72
CA HIS A 108 4.45 -1.54 -6.89
C HIS A 108 4.98 -2.92 -6.50
N THR A 109 4.79 -3.90 -7.36
CA THR A 109 5.55 -5.16 -7.29
C THR A 109 6.91 -4.96 -7.99
N PRO A 110 8.01 -5.54 -7.53
CA PRO A 110 8.15 -6.43 -6.38
C PRO A 110 8.44 -5.71 -5.05
N LEU A 111 8.22 -4.40 -4.96
CA LEU A 111 8.59 -3.61 -3.78
C LEU A 111 7.74 -3.97 -2.56
N VAL A 112 6.44 -4.23 -2.77
CA VAL A 112 5.54 -4.64 -1.67
C VAL A 112 6.00 -5.99 -1.10
N GLU A 113 6.36 -6.93 -1.96
CA GLU A 113 6.89 -8.24 -1.55
C GLU A 113 8.21 -8.10 -0.80
N ARG A 114 9.08 -7.21 -1.25
CA ARG A 114 10.35 -6.92 -0.55
C ARG A 114 10.13 -6.30 0.82
N ALA A 115 9.13 -5.42 0.95
CA ALA A 115 8.76 -4.87 2.25
C ALA A 115 8.28 -5.97 3.20
N ALA A 116 7.44 -6.87 2.73
CA ALA A 116 6.97 -8.01 3.51
C ALA A 116 8.14 -8.87 4.01
N PHE A 117 9.07 -9.20 3.13
CA PHE A 117 10.26 -9.97 3.48
C PHE A 117 11.16 -9.21 4.47
N GLY A 118 11.42 -7.93 4.21
CA GLY A 118 12.28 -7.13 5.08
C GLY A 118 11.72 -6.94 6.48
N LEU A 119 10.38 -6.91 6.62
CA LEU A 119 9.73 -6.75 7.92
C LEU A 119 9.57 -8.07 8.68
N SER A 120 9.38 -9.18 7.99
CA SER A 120 9.02 -10.46 8.62
C SER A 120 10.09 -11.54 8.51
N GLY A 121 11.01 -11.43 7.55
CA GLY A 121 11.96 -12.49 7.22
C GLY A 121 11.34 -13.66 6.45
N VAL A 122 10.09 -13.55 6.07
CA VAL A 122 9.35 -14.63 5.36
C VAL A 122 9.04 -14.17 3.94
N GLU A 123 9.41 -14.98 2.95
CA GLU A 123 9.04 -14.73 1.56
C GLU A 123 7.55 -14.92 1.35
N VAL A 124 6.95 -14.03 0.56
CA VAL A 124 5.54 -14.09 0.19
C VAL A 124 5.41 -14.33 -1.31
N GLU A 125 4.32 -14.96 -1.73
CA GLU A 125 3.99 -15.07 -3.14
C GLU A 125 3.72 -13.68 -3.74
N PRO A 126 3.99 -13.48 -5.04
CA PRO A 126 3.74 -12.20 -5.68
C PRO A 126 2.30 -11.73 -5.46
N PHE A 127 2.15 -10.42 -5.21
CA PHE A 127 0.83 -9.80 -5.05
C PHE A 127 0.25 -9.42 -6.41
N ALA A 128 -1.02 -9.69 -6.59
CA ALA A 128 -1.77 -9.17 -7.73
C ALA A 128 -2.15 -7.71 -7.49
N GLU A 129 -2.75 -7.06 -8.49
CA GLU A 129 -3.18 -5.66 -8.38
C GLU A 129 -4.10 -5.47 -7.17
N CYS A 130 -3.93 -4.38 -6.46
CA CYS A 130 -4.62 -4.02 -5.23
C CYS A 130 -4.35 -4.90 -4.02
N GLU A 131 -3.58 -5.98 -4.16
CA GLU A 131 -3.17 -6.80 -3.03
C GLU A 131 -1.97 -6.18 -2.32
N GLY A 132 -1.71 -6.62 -1.11
CA GLY A 132 -0.57 -6.16 -0.35
C GLY A 132 -0.55 -6.70 1.06
N ILE A 133 -0.10 -5.87 2.00
CA ILE A 133 0.05 -6.26 3.41
C ILE A 133 -0.55 -5.19 4.32
N LEU A 134 -1.05 -5.65 5.46
CA LEU A 134 -1.35 -4.78 6.60
C LEU A 134 -0.21 -4.91 7.60
N VAL A 135 0.47 -3.82 7.84
CA VAL A 135 1.57 -3.75 8.81
C VAL A 135 1.01 -3.16 10.10
N SER A 136 1.17 -3.87 11.19
CA SER A 136 0.72 -3.41 12.52
C SER A 136 1.93 -3.25 13.43
N GLN A 137 1.97 -2.14 14.17
CA GLN A 137 3.03 -1.86 15.15
C GLN A 137 2.38 -1.61 16.50
N ASP A 138 2.75 -2.42 17.49
CA ASP A 138 2.24 -2.26 18.85
C ASP A 138 3.01 -1.18 19.61
N GLU A 139 2.61 -0.93 20.86
CA GLU A 139 3.21 0.11 21.70
C GLU A 139 4.68 -0.15 22.01
N ALA A 140 5.12 -1.42 21.99
CA ALA A 140 6.51 -1.80 22.17
C ALA A 140 7.34 -1.66 20.89
N GLY A 141 6.70 -1.29 19.77
CA GLY A 141 7.37 -1.18 18.49
C GLY A 141 7.47 -2.51 17.73
N THR A 142 6.84 -3.56 18.23
CA THR A 142 6.84 -4.87 17.55
C THR A 142 5.95 -4.83 16.34
N ILE A 143 6.50 -5.28 15.20
CA ILE A 143 5.80 -5.27 13.91
C ILE A 143 5.30 -6.67 13.58
N SER A 144 4.05 -6.74 13.13
CA SER A 144 3.47 -7.93 12.53
C SER A 144 2.88 -7.57 11.17
N ILE A 145 2.81 -8.54 10.27
CA ILE A 145 2.21 -8.34 8.95
C ILE A 145 1.11 -9.37 8.71
N GLU A 146 0.10 -8.94 7.96
CA GLU A 146 -0.97 -9.81 7.46
C GLU A 146 -1.06 -9.59 5.96
N GLU A 147 -1.15 -10.68 5.18
CA GLU A 147 -1.33 -10.57 3.74
C GLU A 147 -2.77 -10.19 3.42
N LEU A 148 -2.91 -9.20 2.55
CA LEU A 148 -4.21 -8.73 2.07
C LEU A 148 -4.40 -9.26 0.65
N ARG A 149 -4.91 -10.48 0.55
CA ARG A 149 -5.18 -11.14 -0.73
C ARG A 149 -6.63 -10.94 -1.10
N LEU A 150 -6.87 -10.65 -2.36
CA LEU A 150 -8.21 -10.64 -2.92
C LEU A 150 -8.57 -12.08 -3.22
N GLY A 151 -9.72 -12.52 -2.72
CA GLY A 151 -10.15 -13.89 -2.96
C GLY A 151 -10.23 -14.20 -4.44
N THR A 152 -9.70 -15.34 -4.86
CA THR A 152 -10.00 -15.86 -6.18
C THR A 152 -11.50 -16.15 -6.24
N PRO A 153 -12.21 -15.70 -7.28
CA PRO A 153 -13.60 -16.12 -7.44
C PRO A 153 -13.64 -17.65 -7.38
N ALA A 154 -14.52 -18.18 -6.53
CA ALA A 154 -14.75 -19.62 -6.52
C ALA A 154 -15.21 -20.02 -7.91
N GLY A 155 -14.31 -20.58 -8.65
CA GLY A 155 -14.55 -21.03 -10.03
C GLY A 155 -14.92 -22.46 -10.07
#